data_7b9e1d4d2bcd6c4cdc975a25a9e4443e
#
_entry.id   7b9e1d4d2bcd6c4cdc975a25a9e4443e
#
_cell.length_a   1.000
_cell.length_b   1.000
_cell.length_c   1.000
_cell.angle_alpha   90.00
_cell.angle_beta   90.00
_cell.angle_gamma   90.00
#
_symmetry.space_group_name_H-M   'P 1'
#
loop_
_entity.id
_entity.type
_entity.pdbx_description
1 polymer ?
#
loop_
_entity_poly.entity_id
_entity_poly.type
_entity_poly.pdbx_seq_one_letter_code
_entity_poly.pdbx_strand_id
1 'polypeptide(L)'
;MGFIQVNQSLSTIMAPFQGGGNVFLYLLKGDRIALVDTGVEHTPSEVLQPALAEMGLALSDIAVILNTHAHLDHAGGNGEMKKLSRASIHLHRDDLFMADSVPAQVEFMTAPLIALDFPQEAVEERAEHTISCTGQAVGADVVLSEGDTVDLGKGIVLRVVHNPGHTPGSISYFWESEGILLMGDGVPGMGSRPGAYPLYFDAPTYRRSLDKLSRIDPRMMCLGHAYLGGTLVNNPIRRGTDCGLFLKGAIQTADAFHKAAADAVERMPGASKRELALAMVSELVYSIPQVLVRNTGMPGAAAAAFSSHIDAALNGSYPA
;
A
#
# COMPACT_ATOMS: atom_id res chain seq x y z
N MET A 1 -17.78 -10.77 -9.95
CA MET A 1 -17.46 -9.33 -10.00
C MET A 1 -16.68 -9.06 -11.26
N GLY A 2 -17.06 -8.05 -12.06
CA GLY A 2 -16.37 -7.69 -13.30
C GLY A 2 -15.53 -6.43 -13.16
N PHE A 3 -14.72 -6.14 -14.17
CA PHE A 3 -13.98 -4.89 -14.25
C PHE A 3 -14.92 -3.70 -14.45
N ILE A 4 -14.64 -2.62 -13.72
CA ILE A 4 -15.34 -1.33 -13.85
C ILE A 4 -14.44 -0.39 -14.65
N GLN A 5 -14.97 0.18 -15.73
CA GLN A 5 -14.23 1.10 -16.58
C GLN A 5 -13.99 2.45 -15.86
N VAL A 6 -12.75 2.90 -15.83
CA VAL A 6 -12.31 4.19 -15.24
C VAL A 6 -12.18 5.25 -16.33
N ASN A 7 -11.54 4.88 -17.45
CA ASN A 7 -11.48 5.63 -18.70
C ASN A 7 -11.39 4.65 -19.90
N GLN A 8 -11.11 5.14 -21.09
CA GLN A 8 -11.08 4.31 -22.30
C GLN A 8 -10.06 3.15 -22.24
N SER A 9 -8.94 3.33 -21.56
CA SER A 9 -7.83 2.37 -21.49
C SER A 9 -7.58 1.78 -20.09
N LEU A 10 -8.22 2.33 -19.05
CA LEU A 10 -8.03 1.93 -17.67
C LEU A 10 -9.33 1.38 -17.10
N SER A 11 -9.25 0.21 -16.48
CA SER A 11 -10.35 -0.40 -15.71
C SER A 11 -9.83 -0.84 -14.34
N THR A 12 -10.74 -0.98 -13.36
CA THR A 12 -10.43 -1.46 -12.02
C THR A 12 -11.32 -2.61 -11.62
N ILE A 13 -10.83 -3.48 -10.76
CA ILE A 13 -11.59 -4.56 -10.14
C ILE A 13 -11.26 -4.63 -8.66
N MET A 14 -12.27 -4.89 -7.83
CA MET A 14 -12.08 -5.17 -6.42
C MET A 14 -11.86 -6.67 -6.23
N ALA A 15 -10.75 -7.04 -5.61
CA ALA A 15 -10.42 -8.41 -5.26
C ALA A 15 -10.50 -8.58 -3.73
N PRO A 16 -11.44 -9.40 -3.22
CA PRO A 16 -11.52 -9.71 -1.79
C PRO A 16 -10.41 -10.68 -1.41
N PHE A 17 -9.97 -10.62 -0.15
CA PHE A 17 -9.04 -11.59 0.41
C PHE A 17 -9.38 -11.97 1.86
N GLN A 18 -8.76 -13.03 2.35
CA GLN A 18 -9.01 -13.58 3.67
C GLN A 18 -8.84 -12.54 4.78
N GLY A 19 -9.72 -12.57 5.78
CA GLY A 19 -9.76 -11.57 6.86
C GLY A 19 -10.68 -10.38 6.56
N GLY A 20 -11.43 -10.40 5.45
CA GLY A 20 -12.42 -9.37 5.07
C GLY A 20 -11.82 -8.12 4.46
N GLY A 21 -10.57 -8.19 3.99
CA GLY A 21 -9.92 -7.15 3.22
C GLY A 21 -10.31 -7.16 1.75
N ASN A 22 -10.04 -6.04 1.06
CA ASN A 22 -10.20 -5.91 -0.39
C ASN A 22 -9.05 -5.10 -0.93
N VAL A 23 -8.51 -5.51 -2.08
CA VAL A 23 -7.53 -4.73 -2.85
C VAL A 23 -8.13 -4.36 -4.21
N PHE A 24 -7.78 -3.20 -4.73
CA PHE A 24 -8.18 -2.75 -6.06
C PHE A 24 -7.02 -2.92 -7.02
N LEU A 25 -7.26 -3.72 -8.06
CA LEU A 25 -6.32 -3.99 -9.13
C LEU A 25 -6.73 -3.19 -10.36
N TYR A 26 -5.76 -2.85 -11.21
CA TYR A 26 -6.02 -2.01 -12.37
C TYR A 26 -5.51 -2.66 -13.65
N LEU A 27 -6.35 -2.66 -14.69
CA LEU A 27 -6.04 -3.19 -16.02
C LEU A 27 -5.85 -2.03 -17.00
N LEU A 28 -4.69 -1.98 -17.65
CA LEU A 28 -4.35 -1.01 -18.69
C LEU A 28 -4.33 -1.72 -20.07
N LYS A 29 -5.07 -1.19 -21.03
CA LYS A 29 -5.22 -1.75 -22.37
C LYS A 29 -4.50 -0.92 -23.44
N GLY A 30 -3.17 -1.07 -23.51
CA GLY A 30 -2.32 -0.58 -24.59
C GLY A 30 -2.23 -1.55 -25.78
N ASP A 31 -1.12 -1.52 -26.50
CA ASP A 31 -0.72 -2.60 -27.42
C ASP A 31 -0.25 -3.82 -26.62
N ARG A 32 0.31 -3.57 -25.44
CA ARG A 32 0.55 -4.55 -24.38
C ARG A 32 -0.48 -4.34 -23.27
N ILE A 33 -1.14 -5.40 -22.84
CA ILE A 33 -2.06 -5.35 -21.70
C ILE A 33 -1.22 -5.48 -20.43
N ALA A 34 -1.42 -4.56 -19.50
CA ALA A 34 -0.75 -4.58 -18.19
C ALA A 34 -1.77 -4.67 -17.06
N LEU A 35 -1.40 -5.43 -16.03
CA LEU A 35 -2.11 -5.51 -14.77
C LEU A 35 -1.26 -4.85 -13.68
N VAL A 36 -1.84 -3.90 -12.94
CA VAL A 36 -1.22 -3.30 -11.76
C VAL A 36 -1.67 -4.09 -10.55
N ASP A 37 -0.73 -4.73 -9.90
CA ASP A 37 -0.86 -5.68 -8.80
C ASP A 37 -1.66 -6.95 -9.16
N THR A 38 -1.50 -8.00 -8.37
CA THR A 38 -2.06 -9.33 -8.66
C THR A 38 -2.99 -9.86 -7.58
N GLY A 39 -3.15 -9.13 -6.49
CA GLY A 39 -3.91 -9.60 -5.34
C GLY A 39 -3.16 -10.64 -4.51
N VAL A 40 -3.91 -11.45 -3.77
CA VAL A 40 -3.38 -12.59 -3.01
C VAL A 40 -3.23 -13.83 -3.91
N GLU A 41 -2.67 -14.91 -3.38
CA GLU A 41 -2.27 -16.13 -4.12
C GLU A 41 -3.29 -16.59 -5.17
N HIS A 42 -4.57 -16.71 -4.83
CA HIS A 42 -5.60 -17.26 -5.72
C HIS A 42 -6.44 -16.20 -6.46
N THR A 43 -6.12 -14.92 -6.27
CA THR A 43 -6.83 -13.83 -6.99
C THR A 43 -6.79 -13.99 -8.51
N PRO A 44 -5.68 -14.43 -9.15
CA PRO A 44 -5.65 -14.61 -10.60
C PRO A 44 -6.70 -15.60 -11.12
N SER A 45 -6.81 -16.77 -10.54
CA SER A 45 -7.78 -17.79 -11.00
C SER A 45 -9.21 -17.52 -10.53
N GLU A 46 -9.39 -17.05 -9.29
CA GLU A 46 -10.74 -16.92 -8.70
C GLU A 46 -11.44 -15.61 -9.06
N VAL A 47 -10.67 -14.52 -9.28
CA VAL A 47 -11.23 -13.19 -9.53
C VAL A 47 -10.90 -12.68 -10.93
N LEU A 48 -9.61 -12.68 -11.33
CA LEU A 48 -9.19 -12.07 -12.59
C LEU A 48 -9.61 -12.89 -13.80
N GLN A 49 -9.45 -14.20 -13.76
CA GLN A 49 -9.78 -15.08 -14.91
C GLN A 49 -11.25 -14.96 -15.33
N PRO A 50 -12.26 -15.09 -14.44
CA PRO A 50 -13.66 -14.93 -14.84
C PRO A 50 -13.98 -13.49 -15.27
N ALA A 51 -13.41 -12.47 -14.63
CA ALA A 51 -13.65 -11.08 -14.98
C ALA A 51 -13.04 -10.69 -16.34
N LEU A 52 -11.87 -11.22 -16.69
CA LEU A 52 -11.27 -11.04 -18.02
C LEU A 52 -12.08 -11.75 -19.11
N ALA A 53 -12.60 -12.93 -18.81
CA ALA A 53 -13.46 -13.67 -19.75
C ALA A 53 -14.73 -12.88 -20.13
N GLU A 54 -15.34 -12.14 -19.18
CA GLU A 54 -16.46 -11.22 -19.46
C GLU A 54 -16.08 -10.10 -20.46
N MET A 55 -14.78 -9.75 -20.54
CA MET A 55 -14.23 -8.76 -21.47
C MET A 55 -13.72 -9.38 -22.77
N GLY A 56 -13.86 -10.70 -22.96
CA GLY A 56 -13.29 -11.44 -24.09
C GLY A 56 -11.76 -11.57 -24.03
N LEU A 57 -11.18 -11.49 -22.84
CA LEU A 57 -9.76 -11.62 -22.57
C LEU A 57 -9.47 -12.86 -21.72
N ALA A 58 -8.22 -13.32 -21.76
CA ALA A 58 -7.70 -14.37 -20.91
C ALA A 58 -6.51 -13.86 -20.07
N LEU A 59 -6.13 -14.57 -19.01
CA LEU A 59 -4.92 -14.27 -18.24
C LEU A 59 -3.67 -14.25 -19.12
N SER A 60 -3.62 -15.11 -20.15
CA SER A 60 -2.51 -15.17 -21.12
C SER A 60 -2.37 -13.93 -22.01
N ASP A 61 -3.38 -13.05 -22.07
CA ASP A 61 -3.30 -11.79 -22.81
C ASP A 61 -2.58 -10.69 -22.01
N ILE A 62 -2.41 -10.89 -20.70
CA ILE A 62 -1.64 -9.98 -19.85
C ILE A 62 -0.15 -10.19 -20.15
N ALA A 63 0.48 -9.15 -20.69
CA ALA A 63 1.87 -9.16 -21.08
C ALA A 63 2.80 -8.63 -19.95
N VAL A 64 2.28 -7.78 -19.06
CA VAL A 64 3.06 -7.10 -18.02
C VAL A 64 2.29 -7.08 -16.72
N ILE A 65 2.96 -7.41 -15.63
CA ILE A 65 2.53 -7.18 -14.26
C ILE A 65 3.36 -6.03 -13.70
N LEU A 66 2.69 -5.01 -13.19
CA LEU A 66 3.27 -3.81 -12.61
C LEU A 66 3.00 -3.81 -11.11
N ASN A 67 3.87 -4.39 -10.30
CA ASN A 67 3.69 -4.34 -8.87
C ASN A 67 4.02 -2.96 -8.32
N THR A 68 3.13 -2.43 -7.49
CA THR A 68 3.36 -1.19 -6.75
C THR A 68 4.30 -1.41 -5.57
N HIS A 69 4.23 -2.57 -4.95
CA HIS A 69 5.08 -3.03 -3.85
C HIS A 69 4.89 -4.54 -3.63
N ALA A 70 5.64 -5.15 -2.70
CA ALA A 70 5.67 -6.59 -2.54
C ALA A 70 4.83 -7.15 -1.38
N HIS A 71 3.84 -6.41 -0.83
CA HIS A 71 2.95 -7.00 0.17
C HIS A 71 2.06 -8.09 -0.42
N LEU A 72 1.60 -8.97 0.47
CA LEU A 72 0.82 -10.18 0.19
C LEU A 72 -0.42 -9.96 -0.68
N ASP A 73 -1.11 -8.84 -0.54
CA ASP A 73 -2.35 -8.50 -1.25
C ASP A 73 -2.11 -7.69 -2.54
N HIS A 74 -0.85 -7.41 -2.87
CA HIS A 74 -0.43 -6.75 -4.11
C HIS A 74 0.40 -7.68 -5.01
N ALA A 75 1.32 -8.45 -4.43
CA ALA A 75 2.20 -9.35 -5.16
C ALA A 75 1.96 -10.84 -4.87
N GLY A 76 1.01 -11.19 -3.98
CA GLY A 76 0.75 -12.57 -3.58
C GLY A 76 0.34 -13.48 -4.74
N GLY A 77 -0.38 -12.95 -5.72
CA GLY A 77 -0.80 -13.66 -6.93
C GLY A 77 0.28 -13.80 -8.01
N ASN A 78 1.48 -13.20 -7.83
CA ASN A 78 2.54 -13.23 -8.85
C ASN A 78 2.93 -14.65 -9.28
N GLY A 79 3.05 -15.57 -8.32
CA GLY A 79 3.41 -16.96 -8.59
C GLY A 79 2.38 -17.70 -9.45
N GLU A 80 1.09 -17.48 -9.22
CA GLU A 80 0.01 -18.03 -10.03
C GLU A 80 -0.04 -17.35 -11.41
N MET A 81 0.07 -16.02 -11.47
CA MET A 81 0.14 -15.27 -12.73
C MET A 81 1.28 -15.75 -13.62
N LYS A 82 2.47 -16.01 -13.05
CA LYS A 82 3.63 -16.51 -13.79
C LYS A 82 3.34 -17.87 -14.47
N LYS A 83 2.55 -18.72 -13.81
CA LYS A 83 2.13 -20.04 -14.38
C LYS A 83 1.09 -19.87 -15.48
N LEU A 84 0.17 -18.91 -15.34
CA LEU A 84 -1.02 -18.80 -16.19
C LEU A 84 -0.86 -17.83 -17.38
N SER A 85 0.01 -16.82 -17.28
CA SER A 85 0.09 -15.74 -18.28
C SER A 85 1.43 -15.61 -19.00
N ARG A 86 2.55 -16.01 -18.43
CA ARG A 86 3.90 -15.67 -18.87
C ARG A 86 4.20 -14.16 -18.87
N ALA A 87 3.40 -13.36 -18.17
CA ALA A 87 3.61 -11.94 -18.05
C ALA A 87 4.98 -11.64 -17.42
N SER A 88 5.59 -10.54 -17.87
CA SER A 88 6.81 -10.01 -17.27
C SER A 88 6.46 -9.26 -15.98
N ILE A 89 7.03 -9.66 -14.84
CA ILE A 89 6.81 -9.05 -13.53
C ILE A 89 7.82 -7.93 -13.34
N HIS A 90 7.30 -6.72 -13.09
CA HIS A 90 8.08 -5.52 -12.83
C HIS A 90 7.90 -5.11 -11.35
N LEU A 91 9.00 -4.91 -10.63
CA LEU A 91 8.99 -4.52 -9.22
C LEU A 91 10.21 -3.64 -8.89
N HIS A 92 10.06 -2.75 -7.92
CA HIS A 92 11.19 -1.95 -7.45
C HIS A 92 12.24 -2.80 -6.72
N ARG A 93 13.53 -2.45 -6.90
CA ARG A 93 14.67 -3.19 -6.35
C ARG A 93 14.59 -3.39 -4.83
N ASP A 94 14.10 -2.39 -4.11
CA ASP A 94 14.13 -2.39 -2.64
C ASP A 94 13.07 -3.30 -2.01
N ASP A 95 12.14 -3.86 -2.81
CA ASP A 95 11.14 -4.84 -2.36
C ASP A 95 11.44 -6.28 -2.83
N LEU A 96 12.53 -6.49 -3.59
CA LEU A 96 12.88 -7.83 -4.09
C LEU A 96 13.05 -8.85 -2.97
N PHE A 97 13.58 -8.45 -1.80
CA PHE A 97 13.78 -9.35 -0.68
C PHE A 97 12.47 -9.99 -0.19
N MET A 98 11.34 -9.27 -0.27
CA MET A 98 10.01 -9.82 0.07
C MET A 98 9.45 -10.66 -1.08
N ALA A 99 9.63 -10.24 -2.33
CA ALA A 99 9.13 -10.96 -3.51
C ALA A 99 9.88 -12.28 -3.74
N ASP A 100 11.15 -12.36 -3.37
CA ASP A 100 11.99 -13.55 -3.50
C ASP A 100 11.83 -14.54 -2.34
N SER A 101 11.23 -14.11 -1.21
CA SER A 101 11.24 -14.92 0.02
C SER A 101 10.01 -14.66 0.90
N VAL A 102 9.10 -15.65 0.97
CA VAL A 102 7.97 -15.62 1.92
C VAL A 102 8.44 -15.47 3.37
N PRO A 103 9.47 -16.17 3.86
CA PRO A 103 10.01 -15.92 5.20
C PRO A 103 10.46 -14.47 5.44
N ALA A 104 11.13 -13.83 4.48
CA ALA A 104 11.53 -12.44 4.61
C ALA A 104 10.33 -11.48 4.66
N GLN A 105 9.28 -11.76 3.90
CA GLN A 105 8.03 -11.02 3.99
C GLN A 105 7.36 -11.19 5.35
N VAL A 106 7.32 -12.41 5.90
CA VAL A 106 6.81 -12.68 7.25
C VAL A 106 7.60 -11.91 8.29
N GLU A 107 8.92 -11.94 8.24
CA GLU A 107 9.79 -11.19 9.14
C GLU A 107 9.50 -9.69 9.07
N PHE A 108 9.42 -9.12 7.87
CA PHE A 108 9.10 -7.70 7.67
C PHE A 108 7.74 -7.32 8.27
N MET A 109 6.71 -8.15 8.05
CA MET A 109 5.34 -7.89 8.52
C MET A 109 5.17 -8.08 10.03
N THR A 110 5.98 -8.93 10.67
CA THR A 110 5.88 -9.22 12.12
C THR A 110 6.81 -8.38 12.98
N ALA A 111 7.92 -7.86 12.43
CA ALA A 111 8.90 -7.07 13.17
C ALA A 111 8.31 -5.92 14.01
N PRO A 112 7.34 -5.11 13.53
CA PRO A 112 6.75 -4.05 14.35
C PRO A 112 5.93 -4.58 15.54
N LEU A 113 5.27 -5.74 15.42
CA LEU A 113 4.54 -6.35 16.52
C LEU A 113 5.52 -6.79 17.61
N ILE A 114 6.62 -7.42 17.22
CA ILE A 114 7.70 -7.83 18.14
C ILE A 114 8.30 -6.60 18.83
N ALA A 115 8.59 -5.54 18.06
CA ALA A 115 9.16 -4.29 18.59
C ALA A 115 8.27 -3.58 19.62
N LEU A 116 6.96 -3.83 19.59
CA LEU A 116 5.96 -3.26 20.51
C LEU A 116 5.45 -4.29 21.53
N ASP A 117 6.15 -5.39 21.75
CA ASP A 117 5.81 -6.47 22.72
C ASP A 117 4.36 -6.96 22.58
N PHE A 118 3.89 -7.18 21.34
CA PHE A 118 2.59 -7.82 21.14
C PHE A 118 2.64 -9.28 21.63
N PRO A 119 1.50 -9.84 22.09
CA PRO A 119 1.41 -11.26 22.43
C PRO A 119 1.88 -12.14 21.28
N GLN A 120 2.54 -13.25 21.62
CA GLN A 120 3.08 -14.20 20.64
C GLN A 120 1.99 -14.68 19.66
N GLU A 121 0.77 -14.91 20.14
CA GLU A 121 -0.38 -15.29 19.33
C GLU A 121 -0.68 -14.28 18.22
N ALA A 122 -0.56 -13.00 18.49
CA ALA A 122 -0.79 -11.94 17.48
C ALA A 122 0.32 -11.91 16.42
N VAL A 123 1.56 -12.24 16.82
CA VAL A 123 2.69 -12.38 15.88
C VAL A 123 2.48 -13.60 14.99
N GLU A 124 2.08 -14.72 15.56
CA GLU A 124 1.79 -15.97 14.85
C GLU A 124 0.61 -15.81 13.89
N GLU A 125 -0.50 -15.19 14.30
CA GLU A 125 -1.65 -14.87 13.44
C GLU A 125 -1.24 -14.00 12.24
N ARG A 126 -0.36 -13.01 12.45
CA ARG A 126 0.16 -12.18 11.37
C ARG A 126 1.02 -12.99 10.41
N ALA A 127 1.89 -13.86 10.94
CA ALA A 127 2.73 -14.73 10.14
C ALA A 127 1.89 -15.70 9.29
N GLU A 128 0.93 -16.39 9.90
CA GLU A 128 0.01 -17.32 9.22
C GLU A 128 -0.81 -16.61 8.13
N HIS A 129 -1.35 -15.42 8.43
CA HIS A 129 -2.07 -14.62 7.45
C HIS A 129 -1.16 -14.23 6.28
N THR A 130 0.06 -13.81 6.54
CA THR A 130 1.03 -13.48 5.49
C THR A 130 1.31 -14.70 4.60
N ILE A 131 1.58 -15.84 5.20
CA ILE A 131 1.85 -17.10 4.47
C ILE A 131 0.63 -17.52 3.63
N SER A 132 -0.57 -17.48 4.22
CA SER A 132 -1.80 -17.94 3.55
C SER A 132 -2.26 -17.07 2.37
N CYS A 133 -1.84 -15.81 2.33
CA CYS A 133 -2.16 -14.89 1.25
C CYS A 133 -1.05 -14.74 0.21
N THR A 134 0.18 -15.14 0.55
CA THR A 134 1.34 -15.09 -0.34
C THR A 134 1.51 -16.43 -1.02
N GLY A 135 1.40 -16.46 -2.33
CA GLY A 135 1.69 -17.65 -3.13
C GLY A 135 3.19 -17.93 -3.25
N GLN A 136 3.55 -18.65 -4.30
CA GLN A 136 4.96 -18.94 -4.57
C GLN A 136 5.73 -17.63 -4.81
N ALA A 137 6.83 -17.43 -4.08
CA ALA A 137 7.78 -16.36 -4.33
C ALA A 137 8.43 -16.53 -5.71
N VAL A 138 8.44 -15.49 -6.53
CA VAL A 138 8.90 -15.56 -7.94
C VAL A 138 9.78 -14.37 -8.35
N GLY A 139 10.04 -13.42 -7.47
CA GLY A 139 10.86 -12.24 -7.77
C GLY A 139 10.32 -11.39 -8.92
N ALA A 140 11.20 -10.62 -9.54
CA ALA A 140 10.89 -9.77 -10.69
C ALA A 140 11.70 -10.14 -11.93
N ASP A 141 11.07 -10.08 -13.11
CA ASP A 141 11.75 -10.18 -14.40
C ASP A 141 12.43 -8.86 -14.79
N VAL A 142 11.83 -7.73 -14.37
CA VAL A 142 12.34 -6.38 -14.61
C VAL A 142 12.41 -5.63 -13.28
N VAL A 143 13.61 -5.23 -12.92
CA VAL A 143 13.88 -4.47 -11.70
C VAL A 143 13.79 -2.98 -12.01
N LEU A 144 12.86 -2.29 -11.33
CA LEU A 144 12.57 -0.89 -11.53
C LEU A 144 13.30 0.02 -10.53
N SER A 145 13.45 1.27 -10.92
CA SER A 145 14.00 2.37 -10.13
C SER A 145 13.26 3.67 -10.43
N GLU A 146 13.47 4.69 -9.59
CA GLU A 146 12.96 6.05 -9.83
C GLU A 146 13.24 6.54 -11.25
N GLY A 147 12.20 7.03 -11.91
CA GLY A 147 12.30 7.64 -13.25
C GLY A 147 12.28 6.68 -14.42
N ASP A 148 12.35 5.35 -14.17
CA ASP A 148 12.19 4.37 -15.23
C ASP A 148 10.81 4.51 -15.90
N THR A 149 10.72 4.05 -17.15
CA THR A 149 9.47 4.12 -17.90
C THR A 149 9.04 2.76 -18.44
N VAL A 150 7.73 2.53 -18.42
CA VAL A 150 7.11 1.36 -19.05
C VAL A 150 6.19 1.84 -20.15
N ASP A 151 6.54 1.54 -21.40
CA ASP A 151 5.70 1.85 -22.57
C ASP A 151 4.80 0.66 -22.89
N LEU A 152 3.49 0.87 -22.84
CA LEU A 152 2.48 -0.13 -23.16
C LEU A 152 1.89 0.04 -24.57
N GLY A 153 2.37 1.02 -25.33
CA GLY A 153 1.80 1.40 -26.64
C GLY A 153 0.54 2.27 -26.50
N LYS A 154 0.01 2.72 -27.64
CA LYS A 154 -1.20 3.59 -27.71
C LYS A 154 -1.11 4.86 -26.86
N GLY A 155 0.11 5.37 -26.62
CA GLY A 155 0.33 6.57 -25.81
C GLY A 155 0.28 6.31 -24.29
N ILE A 156 0.27 5.06 -23.86
CA ILE A 156 0.33 4.70 -22.44
C ILE A 156 1.81 4.51 -22.06
N VAL A 157 2.43 5.57 -21.61
CA VAL A 157 3.80 5.56 -21.06
C VAL A 157 3.70 5.90 -19.57
N LEU A 158 4.12 4.95 -18.75
CA LEU A 158 4.08 5.05 -17.29
C LEU A 158 5.47 5.34 -16.76
N ARG A 159 5.64 6.44 -16.04
CA ARG A 159 6.89 6.76 -15.35
C ARG A 159 6.83 6.26 -13.91
N VAL A 160 7.88 5.61 -13.47
CA VAL A 160 8.04 5.14 -12.08
C VAL A 160 8.34 6.33 -11.17
N VAL A 161 7.56 6.44 -10.11
CA VAL A 161 7.74 7.40 -9.02
C VAL A 161 7.99 6.61 -7.74
N HIS A 162 9.22 6.57 -7.25
CA HIS A 162 9.56 5.91 -5.99
C HIS A 162 9.04 6.74 -4.82
N ASN A 163 8.12 6.17 -4.05
CA ASN A 163 7.47 6.80 -2.89
C ASN A 163 7.49 5.86 -1.68
N PRO A 164 8.70 5.55 -1.16
CA PRO A 164 8.89 4.62 -0.05
C PRO A 164 8.28 5.11 1.26
N GLY A 165 8.13 4.19 2.20
CA GLY A 165 7.61 4.44 3.54
C GLY A 165 6.54 3.44 3.93
N HIS A 166 5.61 3.08 3.03
CA HIS A 166 4.74 1.93 3.22
C HIS A 166 5.55 0.63 3.15
N THR A 167 6.33 0.45 2.07
CA THR A 167 7.47 -0.46 2.01
C THR A 167 8.70 0.31 1.53
N PRO A 168 9.92 -0.27 1.64
CA PRO A 168 11.13 0.34 1.07
C PRO A 168 11.05 0.54 -0.44
N GLY A 169 10.43 -0.40 -1.16
CA GLY A 169 10.30 -0.40 -2.61
C GLY A 169 8.94 0.10 -3.13
N SER A 170 8.12 0.74 -2.31
CA SER A 170 6.85 1.31 -2.79
C SER A 170 7.07 2.29 -3.92
N ILE A 171 6.38 2.05 -5.05
CA ILE A 171 6.37 2.91 -6.22
C ILE A 171 4.95 3.22 -6.67
N SER A 172 4.81 4.33 -7.36
CA SER A 172 3.64 4.67 -8.14
C SER A 172 3.98 4.71 -9.63
N TYR A 173 3.02 4.39 -10.48
CA TYR A 173 3.15 4.53 -11.93
C TYR A 173 2.39 5.77 -12.38
N PHE A 174 3.12 6.77 -12.86
CA PHE A 174 2.54 8.03 -13.31
C PHE A 174 2.35 8.05 -14.82
N TRP A 175 1.09 8.03 -15.25
CA TRP A 175 0.69 8.24 -16.63
C TRP A 175 0.54 9.76 -16.86
N GLU A 176 1.65 10.41 -17.23
CA GLU A 176 1.76 11.87 -17.26
C GLU A 176 0.76 12.53 -18.21
N SER A 177 0.57 12.00 -19.44
CA SER A 177 -0.33 12.59 -20.43
C SER A 177 -1.78 12.65 -19.95
N GLU A 178 -2.19 11.70 -19.11
CA GLU A 178 -3.53 11.65 -18.50
C GLU A 178 -3.58 12.26 -17.09
N GLY A 179 -2.43 12.54 -16.48
CA GLY A 179 -2.34 13.00 -15.09
C GLY A 179 -2.83 11.95 -14.08
N ILE A 180 -2.68 10.65 -14.40
CA ILE A 180 -3.15 9.53 -13.57
C ILE A 180 -1.98 8.92 -12.83
N LEU A 181 -2.12 8.76 -11.52
CA LEU A 181 -1.14 8.13 -10.64
C LEU A 181 -1.73 6.82 -10.08
N LEU A 182 -1.19 5.67 -10.53
CA LEU A 182 -1.52 4.35 -9.99
C LEU A 182 -0.52 4.06 -8.87
N MET A 183 -0.98 3.97 -7.64
CA MET A 183 -0.05 4.11 -6.51
C MET A 183 -0.18 3.05 -5.42
N GLY A 184 -0.99 2.01 -5.62
CA GLY A 184 -1.18 0.97 -4.60
C GLY A 184 -1.40 1.58 -3.21
N ASP A 185 -0.56 1.23 -2.27
CA ASP A 185 -0.60 1.67 -0.88
C ASP A 185 0.41 2.78 -0.54
N GLY A 186 0.90 3.46 -1.57
CA GLY A 186 1.85 4.57 -1.39
C GLY A 186 1.32 5.72 -0.53
N VAL A 187 -0.02 5.82 -0.36
CA VAL A 187 -0.67 6.78 0.57
C VAL A 187 -1.85 6.09 1.27
N PRO A 188 -1.63 5.43 2.42
CA PRO A 188 -2.71 4.77 3.19
C PRO A 188 -3.65 5.76 3.90
N GLY A 189 -3.55 7.05 3.65
CA GLY A 189 -4.46 8.09 4.14
C GLY A 189 -4.64 8.04 5.65
N MET A 190 -5.89 7.88 6.08
CA MET A 190 -6.31 7.72 7.48
C MET A 190 -6.68 6.26 7.80
N GLY A 191 -6.24 5.29 6.98
CA GLY A 191 -6.66 3.89 7.05
C GLY A 191 -7.87 3.58 6.15
N SER A 192 -8.19 2.30 5.99
CA SER A 192 -9.21 1.81 5.04
C SER A 192 -10.64 1.78 5.60
N ARG A 193 -10.83 2.04 6.89
CA ARG A 193 -12.15 2.06 7.56
C ARG A 193 -12.11 2.96 8.80
N PRO A 194 -13.27 3.43 9.29
CA PRO A 194 -13.34 4.17 10.55
C PRO A 194 -12.73 3.37 11.70
N GLY A 195 -11.83 4.00 12.45
CA GLY A 195 -11.09 3.38 13.56
C GLY A 195 -9.87 2.54 13.14
N ALA A 196 -9.57 2.42 11.83
CA ALA A 196 -8.31 1.89 11.36
C ALA A 196 -7.25 3.00 11.37
N TYR A 197 -6.00 2.58 11.48
CA TYR A 197 -4.85 3.46 11.35
C TYR A 197 -4.14 3.22 10.02
N PRO A 198 -3.39 4.20 9.48
CA PRO A 198 -2.59 4.00 8.29
C PRO A 198 -1.48 2.98 8.55
N LEU A 199 -1.14 2.19 7.53
CA LEU A 199 -0.04 1.23 7.58
C LEU A 199 1.13 1.77 6.76
N TYR A 200 2.25 2.05 7.41
CA TYR A 200 3.56 2.32 6.82
C TYR A 200 4.66 1.95 7.83
N PHE A 201 5.84 1.62 7.33
CA PHE A 201 6.93 1.06 8.12
C PHE A 201 8.07 2.06 8.38
N ASP A 202 8.15 3.14 7.60
CA ASP A 202 9.14 4.22 7.77
C ASP A 202 8.45 5.58 7.72
N ALA A 203 8.11 6.14 8.88
CA ALA A 203 7.39 7.39 9.01
C ALA A 203 8.15 8.61 8.45
N PRO A 204 9.45 8.81 8.72
CA PRO A 204 10.23 9.89 8.13
C PRO A 204 10.27 9.83 6.60
N THR A 205 10.48 8.64 6.04
CA THR A 205 10.53 8.43 4.59
C THR A 205 9.15 8.57 3.95
N TYR A 206 8.10 8.04 4.60
CA TYR A 206 6.73 8.22 4.17
C TYR A 206 6.35 9.71 4.10
N ARG A 207 6.71 10.49 5.12
CA ARG A 207 6.44 11.94 5.16
C ARG A 207 7.11 12.67 3.98
N ARG A 208 8.37 12.34 3.66
CA ARG A 208 9.08 12.87 2.47
C ARG A 208 8.41 12.46 1.16
N SER A 209 7.92 11.21 1.09
CA SER A 209 7.19 10.71 -0.07
C SER A 209 5.88 11.47 -0.30
N LEU A 210 5.13 11.80 0.76
CA LEU A 210 3.93 12.63 0.67
C LEU A 210 4.23 14.03 0.11
N ASP A 211 5.32 14.67 0.52
CA ASP A 211 5.75 15.96 -0.02
C ASP A 211 6.10 15.87 -1.51
N LYS A 212 6.78 14.79 -1.92
CA LYS A 212 7.09 14.52 -3.32
C LYS A 212 5.83 14.35 -4.16
N LEU A 213 4.88 13.51 -3.69
CA LEU A 213 3.63 13.25 -4.39
C LEU A 213 2.74 14.50 -4.50
N SER A 214 2.74 15.36 -3.48
CA SER A 214 1.99 16.63 -3.49
C SER A 214 2.46 17.59 -4.60
N ARG A 215 3.73 17.50 -5.01
CA ARG A 215 4.30 18.33 -6.10
C ARG A 215 3.95 17.82 -7.50
N ILE A 216 3.52 16.56 -7.61
CA ILE A 216 3.09 15.98 -8.90
C ILE A 216 1.73 16.54 -9.32
N ASP A 217 0.86 16.88 -8.37
CA ASP A 217 -0.50 17.41 -8.57
C ASP A 217 -1.32 16.55 -9.57
N PRO A 218 -1.54 15.26 -9.28
CA PRO A 218 -2.23 14.37 -10.21
C PRO A 218 -3.70 14.74 -10.36
N ARG A 219 -4.24 14.62 -11.58
CA ARG A 219 -5.67 14.78 -11.85
C ARG A 219 -6.49 13.60 -11.33
N MET A 220 -5.88 12.44 -11.21
CA MET A 220 -6.50 11.22 -10.69
C MET A 220 -5.47 10.40 -9.93
N MET A 221 -5.90 9.83 -8.81
CA MET A 221 -5.14 8.86 -8.04
C MET A 221 -5.92 7.55 -7.97
N CYS A 222 -5.25 6.44 -8.24
CA CYS A 222 -5.76 5.07 -8.18
C CYS A 222 -5.03 4.34 -7.06
N LEU A 223 -5.76 4.06 -5.98
CA LEU A 223 -5.24 3.51 -4.72
C LEU A 223 -5.44 2.00 -4.66
N GLY A 224 -4.61 1.27 -3.90
CA GLY A 224 -4.78 -0.16 -3.66
C GLY A 224 -5.98 -0.47 -2.78
N HIS A 225 -6.33 0.42 -1.87
CA HIS A 225 -7.51 0.28 -1.01
C HIS A 225 -8.36 1.56 -1.02
N ALA A 226 -9.62 1.43 -0.60
CA ALA A 226 -10.52 2.56 -0.43
C ALA A 226 -10.19 3.32 0.86
N TYR A 227 -9.02 3.95 0.91
CA TYR A 227 -8.56 4.70 2.08
C TYR A 227 -9.43 5.91 2.40
N LEU A 228 -9.58 6.20 3.69
CA LEU A 228 -10.26 7.39 4.18
C LEU A 228 -9.35 8.64 4.03
N GLY A 229 -9.96 9.78 3.83
CA GLY A 229 -9.30 11.08 3.67
C GLY A 229 -9.94 11.92 2.58
N GLY A 230 -9.53 13.17 2.42
CA GLY A 230 -10.11 14.09 1.44
C GLY A 230 -11.60 14.32 1.71
N THR A 231 -12.44 14.09 0.71
CA THR A 231 -13.89 14.25 0.79
C THR A 231 -14.64 13.08 1.43
N LEU A 232 -13.94 12.17 2.11
CA LEU A 232 -14.51 11.05 2.90
C LEU A 232 -15.24 9.97 2.09
N VAL A 233 -14.91 9.78 0.84
CA VAL A 233 -15.54 8.74 0.04
C VAL A 233 -14.74 7.45 0.21
N ASN A 234 -15.41 6.35 0.55
CA ASN A 234 -14.87 5.00 0.51
C ASN A 234 -14.70 4.58 -0.97
N ASN A 235 -13.71 5.16 -1.64
CA ASN A 235 -13.46 4.99 -3.07
C ASN A 235 -11.94 4.91 -3.33
N PRO A 236 -11.45 3.90 -4.05
CA PRO A 236 -10.03 3.79 -4.40
C PRO A 236 -9.58 4.83 -5.44
N ILE A 237 -10.52 5.51 -6.10
CA ILE A 237 -10.20 6.49 -7.14
C ILE A 237 -10.53 7.89 -6.65
N ARG A 238 -9.51 8.75 -6.58
CA ARG A 238 -9.61 10.17 -6.27
C ARG A 238 -9.50 10.99 -7.55
N ARG A 239 -10.22 12.10 -7.64
CA ARG A 239 -10.26 12.93 -8.86
C ARG A 239 -10.22 14.42 -8.54
N GLY A 240 -9.52 15.17 -9.39
CA GLY A 240 -9.46 16.64 -9.31
C GLY A 240 -9.00 17.12 -7.95
N THR A 241 -9.70 18.07 -7.36
CA THR A 241 -9.35 18.67 -6.06
C THR A 241 -9.31 17.67 -4.89
N ASP A 242 -10.01 16.53 -4.99
CA ASP A 242 -9.97 15.48 -3.95
C ASP A 242 -8.60 14.83 -3.83
N CYS A 243 -7.81 14.78 -4.91
CA CYS A 243 -6.43 14.29 -4.85
C CYS A 243 -5.58 15.13 -3.88
N GLY A 244 -5.60 16.45 -4.04
CA GLY A 244 -4.86 17.36 -3.17
C GLY A 244 -5.37 17.35 -1.72
N LEU A 245 -6.70 17.28 -1.52
CA LEU A 245 -7.29 17.17 -0.18
C LEU A 245 -6.90 15.85 0.51
N PHE A 246 -6.86 14.76 -0.23
CA PHE A 246 -6.45 13.46 0.28
C PHE A 246 -4.97 13.45 0.71
N LEU A 247 -4.06 13.96 -0.13
CA LEU A 247 -2.64 14.10 0.19
C LEU A 247 -2.41 15.00 1.41
N LYS A 248 -3.10 16.15 1.45
CA LYS A 248 -3.04 17.06 2.61
C LYS A 248 -3.52 16.37 3.89
N GLY A 249 -4.61 15.60 3.83
CA GLY A 249 -5.10 14.82 4.98
C GLY A 249 -4.11 13.75 5.43
N ALA A 250 -3.43 13.07 4.50
CA ALA A 250 -2.41 12.08 4.81
C ALA A 250 -1.19 12.73 5.50
N ILE A 251 -0.74 13.91 5.03
CA ILE A 251 0.32 14.70 5.67
C ILE A 251 -0.08 15.07 7.10
N GLN A 252 -1.28 15.64 7.28
CA GLN A 252 -1.77 16.04 8.61
C GLN A 252 -1.87 14.85 9.56
N THR A 253 -2.28 13.68 9.05
CA THR A 253 -2.32 12.43 9.84
C THR A 253 -0.93 11.99 10.27
N ALA A 254 0.05 11.96 9.34
CA ALA A 254 1.42 11.58 9.66
C ALA A 254 2.06 12.54 10.68
N ASP A 255 1.84 13.86 10.52
CA ASP A 255 2.35 14.88 11.44
C ASP A 255 1.69 14.77 12.82
N ALA A 256 0.38 14.44 12.91
CA ALA A 256 -0.30 14.20 14.17
C ALA A 256 0.23 12.96 14.89
N PHE A 257 0.53 11.87 14.16
CA PHE A 257 1.18 10.69 14.74
C PHE A 257 2.56 11.01 15.28
N HIS A 258 3.36 11.79 14.54
CA HIS A 258 4.69 12.17 15.00
C HIS A 258 4.62 13.06 16.24
N LYS A 259 3.72 14.05 16.25
CA LYS A 259 3.51 14.90 17.43
C LYS A 259 3.13 14.06 18.65
N ALA A 260 2.20 13.13 18.52
CA ALA A 260 1.81 12.24 19.62
C ALA A 260 2.99 11.39 20.13
N ALA A 261 3.86 10.91 19.21
CA ALA A 261 5.06 10.18 19.58
C ALA A 261 6.07 11.07 20.32
N ALA A 262 6.34 12.27 19.83
CA ALA A 262 7.25 13.23 20.46
C ALA A 262 6.77 13.62 21.87
N ASP A 263 5.49 13.94 21.99
CA ASP A 263 4.88 14.29 23.28
C ASP A 263 4.92 13.11 24.28
N ALA A 264 4.73 11.87 23.81
CA ALA A 264 4.83 10.67 24.64
C ALA A 264 6.27 10.44 25.12
N VAL A 265 7.26 10.55 24.22
CA VAL A 265 8.69 10.40 24.54
C VAL A 265 9.13 11.45 25.56
N GLU A 266 8.71 12.71 25.41
CA GLU A 266 9.04 13.79 26.34
C GLU A 266 8.42 13.56 27.74
N ARG A 267 7.15 13.13 27.80
CA ARG A 267 6.44 12.93 29.07
C ARG A 267 6.84 11.67 29.82
N MET A 268 7.35 10.65 29.12
CA MET A 268 7.61 9.32 29.68
C MET A 268 9.05 8.85 29.41
N PRO A 269 10.06 9.58 29.92
CA PRO A 269 11.45 9.21 29.69
C PRO A 269 11.75 7.80 30.26
N GLY A 270 12.32 6.93 29.45
CA GLY A 270 12.64 5.56 29.81
C GLY A 270 11.48 4.55 29.71
N ALA A 271 10.31 4.98 29.25
CA ALA A 271 9.21 4.05 28.96
C ALA A 271 9.55 3.11 27.80
N SER A 272 9.00 1.91 27.82
CA SER A 272 9.07 0.97 26.72
C SER A 272 8.32 1.51 25.47
N LYS A 273 8.70 1.03 24.29
CA LYS A 273 7.98 1.39 23.04
C LYS A 273 6.49 1.08 23.11
N ARG A 274 6.10 -0.02 23.79
CA ARG A 274 4.70 -0.36 24.00
C ARG A 274 3.95 0.68 24.83
N GLU A 275 4.53 1.13 25.94
CA GLU A 275 3.94 2.18 26.79
C GLU A 275 3.79 3.49 26.02
N LEU A 276 4.81 3.88 25.24
CA LEU A 276 4.76 5.05 24.38
C LEU A 276 3.65 4.93 23.33
N ALA A 277 3.53 3.77 22.68
CA ALA A 277 2.49 3.53 21.67
C ALA A 277 1.08 3.60 22.27
N LEU A 278 0.86 3.08 23.47
CA LEU A 278 -0.43 3.18 24.18
C LEU A 278 -0.76 4.64 24.57
N ALA A 279 0.25 5.43 24.96
CA ALA A 279 0.08 6.86 25.21
C ALA A 279 -0.32 7.60 23.92
N MET A 280 0.32 7.30 22.78
CA MET A 280 -0.05 7.85 21.47
C MET A 280 -1.50 7.54 21.10
N VAL A 281 -1.98 6.29 21.30
CA VAL A 281 -3.37 5.93 21.02
C VAL A 281 -4.33 6.86 21.75
N SER A 282 -4.09 7.10 23.03
CA SER A 282 -4.93 7.98 23.86
C SER A 282 -4.99 9.41 23.33
N GLU A 283 -3.88 9.93 22.81
CA GLU A 283 -3.79 11.28 22.26
C GLU A 283 -4.42 11.41 20.88
N LEU A 284 -4.19 10.42 20.01
CA LEU A 284 -4.72 10.40 18.63
C LEU A 284 -6.26 10.32 18.58
N VAL A 285 -6.90 9.70 19.56
CA VAL A 285 -8.38 9.71 19.70
C VAL A 285 -8.94 11.14 19.77
N TYR A 286 -8.22 12.06 20.36
CA TYR A 286 -8.65 13.46 20.48
C TYR A 286 -8.20 14.33 19.31
N SER A 287 -7.06 14.00 18.70
CA SER A 287 -6.42 14.82 17.67
C SER A 287 -6.94 14.52 16.27
N ILE A 288 -7.46 13.31 16.04
CA ILE A 288 -8.02 12.86 14.77
C ILE A 288 -9.46 12.39 15.01
N PRO A 289 -10.45 13.30 15.00
CA PRO A 289 -11.85 12.99 15.38
C PRO A 289 -12.50 11.86 14.57
N GLN A 290 -11.98 11.57 13.38
CA GLN A 290 -12.48 10.52 12.48
C GLN A 290 -11.92 9.13 12.84
N VAL A 291 -10.88 9.07 13.65
CA VAL A 291 -10.36 7.84 14.27
C VAL A 291 -11.15 7.60 15.55
N LEU A 292 -12.44 7.29 15.42
CA LEU A 292 -13.26 6.83 16.55
C LEU A 292 -12.80 5.43 16.96
N VAL A 293 -11.73 5.40 17.75
CA VAL A 293 -11.24 4.16 18.36
C VAL A 293 -12.23 3.74 19.45
N ARG A 294 -13.13 2.84 19.10
CA ARG A 294 -13.95 2.12 20.10
C ARG A 294 -13.16 1.03 20.82
N ASN A 295 -11.91 0.78 20.43
CA ASN A 295 -11.07 -0.24 21.04
C ASN A 295 -9.96 0.42 21.86
N THR A 296 -9.91 0.09 23.14
CA THR A 296 -8.88 0.49 24.12
C THR A 296 -7.51 -0.18 23.90
N GLY A 297 -7.33 -0.89 22.79
CA GLY A 297 -6.08 -1.57 22.40
C GLY A 297 -5.53 -1.04 21.08
N MET A 298 -4.22 -1.08 20.91
CA MET A 298 -3.54 -0.77 19.67
C MET A 298 -3.75 -1.93 18.68
N PRO A 299 -4.37 -1.69 17.50
CA PRO A 299 -4.53 -2.75 16.49
C PRO A 299 -3.17 -3.19 15.95
N GLY A 300 -2.94 -4.52 15.82
CA GLY A 300 -1.69 -5.07 15.30
C GLY A 300 -1.32 -4.53 13.91
N ALA A 301 -2.31 -4.22 13.06
CA ALA A 301 -2.07 -3.60 11.76
C ALA A 301 -1.45 -2.19 11.84
N ALA A 302 -1.60 -1.49 12.97
CA ALA A 302 -1.05 -0.15 13.17
C ALA A 302 0.37 -0.16 13.78
N ALA A 303 0.84 -1.30 14.25
CA ALA A 303 2.11 -1.43 14.97
C ALA A 303 3.28 -0.80 14.21
N ALA A 304 3.32 -0.94 12.89
CA ALA A 304 4.37 -0.40 12.04
C ALA A 304 4.44 1.13 12.13
N ALA A 305 3.32 1.83 11.94
CA ALA A 305 3.28 3.30 12.02
C ALA A 305 3.65 3.79 13.42
N PHE A 306 3.12 3.19 14.48
CA PHE A 306 3.43 3.56 15.86
C PHE A 306 4.91 3.37 16.17
N SER A 307 5.47 2.19 15.89
CA SER A 307 6.89 1.89 16.13
C SER A 307 7.79 2.87 15.40
N SER A 308 7.52 3.13 14.11
CA SER A 308 8.33 4.02 13.30
C SER A 308 8.28 5.48 13.76
N HIS A 309 7.13 6.00 14.20
CA HIS A 309 7.05 7.35 14.76
C HIS A 309 7.76 7.48 16.10
N ILE A 310 7.71 6.46 16.96
CA ILE A 310 8.46 6.44 18.22
C ILE A 310 9.96 6.46 17.92
N ASP A 311 10.43 5.63 16.99
CA ASP A 311 11.85 5.62 16.60
C ASP A 311 12.29 6.99 16.04
N ALA A 312 11.46 7.59 15.21
CA ALA A 312 11.74 8.91 14.65
C ALA A 312 11.78 10.01 15.74
N ALA A 313 10.90 9.94 16.75
CA ALA A 313 10.90 10.87 17.87
C ALA A 313 12.15 10.70 18.76
N LEU A 314 12.53 9.45 19.06
CA LEU A 314 13.73 9.14 19.85
C LEU A 314 15.03 9.60 19.16
N ASN A 315 15.08 9.51 17.82
CA ASN A 315 16.27 9.79 17.02
C ASN A 315 16.28 11.20 16.39
N GLY A 316 15.21 11.97 16.51
CA GLY A 316 15.09 13.30 15.90
C GLY A 316 15.14 13.28 14.37
N SER A 317 14.64 12.20 13.72
CA SER A 317 14.79 11.96 12.26
C SER A 317 13.57 12.36 11.43
N TYR A 318 12.47 12.81 12.03
CA TYR A 318 11.27 13.21 11.31
C TYR A 318 11.48 14.56 10.60
N PRO A 319 11.04 14.73 9.34
CA PRO A 319 11.13 16.02 8.63
C PRO A 319 10.36 17.13 9.32
N ALA A 320 10.95 18.33 9.30
CA ALA A 320 10.32 19.55 9.84
C ALA A 320 9.17 20.05 8.95
#